data_c2e7746b1b75377999e7588d6bf236a0
#
_entry.id   c2e7746b1b75377999e7588d6bf236a0
#
_cell.length_a   1.000
_cell.length_b   1.000
_cell.length_c   1.000
_cell.angle_alpha   90.00
_cell.angle_beta   90.00
_cell.angle_gamma   90.00
#
_symmetry.space_group_name_H-M   'P 1'
#
loop_
_entity.id
_entity.type
_entity.pdbx_description
1 polymer ?
#
loop_
_entity_poly.entity_id
_entity_poly.type
_entity_poly.pdbx_seq_one_letter_code
_entity_poly.pdbx_strand_id
1 'polypeptide(L)'
;TKKKMVYAFQGDASSDRGLIMSAKPNFRALIAPVVLLSVALPCAAEADQTTSRWETALADTKPIFNARLRYEGVEQEGLPEDASALTYRFRAGFETGKIFDTALLVEFDHIDDLIDDFNSTINGKTGYPVVADPNATELNRFQLTNTSLPDTIITLGRQRIGLDDARFVGNVGWRQNEQTFDGARVQNSSLGELKVDFTYIAQINRIFGDDSAVGRWDGDSYLLNLSHPTPIGTLTGFAYQIDVDNAGGVFSSQTVGARLAGKQAIGTGKLGYTVSYATQSDYGSSSLDYSADYYLVEGTYSVEAVTLGAGIEVLGGDDARGFQTPLATLHKFQGWADKFLTTPTTGVEDIYAKAAYQVGDVGPFSGVALTAVYHDFSADVGGADYGSELDLAASAKWDKIGITLKYADYSADDFATNTSKFWIQFDFAL
;
A
#
# COMPACT_ATOMS: atom_id res chain seq x y z
N THR A 1 18.42 -20.70 54.67
CA THR A 1 17.51 -20.76 55.85
C THR A 1 16.16 -20.18 55.43
N LYS A 2 15.18 -21.04 55.57
CA LYS A 2 13.74 -20.91 55.25
C LYS A 2 13.08 -19.66 55.82
N LYS A 3 12.07 -19.11 55.11
CA LYS A 3 10.70 -19.02 55.64
C LYS A 3 9.69 -18.74 54.51
N LYS A 4 8.78 -19.69 54.33
CA LYS A 4 7.48 -19.55 53.68
C LYS A 4 6.58 -18.68 54.54
N MET A 5 5.72 -17.87 53.89
CA MET A 5 4.50 -17.38 54.53
C MET A 5 3.33 -17.55 53.57
N VAL A 6 2.44 -18.45 53.93
CA VAL A 6 1.12 -18.73 53.33
C VAL A 6 0.12 -17.86 54.07
N TYR A 7 -0.78 -17.17 53.36
CA TYR A 7 -2.06 -16.75 53.90
C TYR A 7 -3.16 -17.24 53.01
N ALA A 8 -3.91 -18.17 53.56
CA ALA A 8 -5.25 -18.55 53.11
C ALA A 8 -6.29 -17.59 53.77
N PHE A 9 -7.31 -17.17 53.02
CA PHE A 9 -8.58 -16.78 53.58
C PHE A 9 -9.71 -17.42 52.81
N GLN A 10 -10.52 -18.17 53.57
CA GLN A 10 -11.80 -18.79 53.22
C GLN A 10 -12.97 -17.84 53.44
N GLY A 11 -14.03 -18.09 52.68
CA GLY A 11 -15.43 -17.77 53.02
C GLY A 11 -15.95 -16.60 52.16
N ASP A 12 -17.15 -16.58 51.61
CA ASP A 12 -18.34 -17.44 51.77
C ASP A 12 -19.28 -17.16 50.56
N ALA A 13 -20.14 -18.10 50.31
CA ALA A 13 -21.15 -18.06 49.21
C ALA A 13 -22.27 -17.08 49.51
N SER A 14 -22.80 -16.45 48.48
CA SER A 14 -24.19 -16.35 48.03
C SER A 14 -24.51 -15.02 47.39
N SER A 15 -24.84 -15.00 46.11
CA SER A 15 -26.19 -14.63 45.64
C SER A 15 -26.17 -14.42 44.11
N ASP A 16 -26.94 -15.23 43.53
CA ASP A 16 -27.52 -15.17 42.19
C ASP A 16 -28.02 -13.76 41.84
N ARG A 17 -27.51 -13.14 40.80
CA ARG A 17 -28.25 -12.21 39.92
C ARG A 17 -27.60 -12.19 38.55
N GLY A 18 -28.34 -12.74 37.59
CA GLY A 18 -28.04 -12.69 36.19
C GLY A 18 -27.76 -11.26 35.70
N LEU A 19 -26.58 -11.03 35.14
CA LEU A 19 -26.31 -9.87 34.32
C LEU A 19 -26.43 -10.28 32.84
N ILE A 20 -27.59 -9.93 32.28
CA ILE A 20 -27.80 -9.89 30.83
C ILE A 20 -26.82 -8.84 30.29
N MET A 21 -25.77 -9.26 29.64
CA MET A 21 -24.96 -8.37 28.84
C MET A 21 -25.75 -7.96 27.60
N SER A 22 -26.41 -6.81 27.70
CA SER A 22 -26.96 -6.09 26.57
C SER A 22 -25.78 -5.51 25.77
N ALA A 23 -25.41 -6.18 24.70
CA ALA A 23 -24.56 -5.59 23.66
C ALA A 23 -25.35 -4.45 23.01
N LYS A 24 -25.06 -3.21 23.37
CA LYS A 24 -25.53 -2.04 22.63
C LYS A 24 -24.68 -1.91 21.36
N PRO A 25 -25.24 -1.92 20.16
CA PRO A 25 -24.52 -1.52 18.98
C PRO A 25 -24.25 -0.01 19.09
N ASN A 26 -23.01 0.37 19.22
CA ASN A 26 -22.59 1.76 19.09
C ASN A 26 -22.65 2.16 17.60
N PHE A 27 -23.85 2.48 17.13
CA PHE A 27 -24.03 3.31 15.95
C PHE A 27 -23.62 4.75 16.34
N ARG A 28 -22.36 5.10 16.24
CA ARG A 28 -21.99 6.50 16.06
C ARG A 28 -22.42 6.87 14.65
N ALA A 29 -23.53 7.60 14.59
CA ALA A 29 -24.03 8.18 13.37
C ALA A 29 -22.90 9.03 12.75
N LEU A 30 -22.49 8.68 11.53
CA LEU A 30 -21.74 9.54 10.63
C LEU A 30 -22.56 10.82 10.43
N ILE A 31 -22.23 11.88 11.15
CA ILE A 31 -22.58 13.23 10.78
C ILE A 31 -21.36 13.79 10.03
N ALA A 32 -21.15 13.27 8.82
CA ALA A 32 -20.49 14.09 7.80
C ALA A 32 -21.49 15.20 7.41
N PRO A 33 -21.06 16.44 7.15
CA PRO A 33 -21.92 17.40 6.52
C PRO A 33 -22.26 16.89 5.11
N VAL A 34 -23.39 16.20 5.02
CA VAL A 34 -24.02 15.92 3.75
C VAL A 34 -24.42 17.30 3.21
N VAL A 35 -23.66 17.80 2.26
CA VAL A 35 -24.15 18.81 1.34
C VAL A 35 -25.31 18.13 0.63
N LEU A 36 -26.51 18.35 1.14
CA LEU A 36 -27.77 17.98 0.49
C LEU A 36 -27.82 18.78 -0.81
N LEU A 37 -27.28 18.20 -1.88
CA LEU A 37 -27.66 18.59 -3.22
C LEU A 37 -29.14 18.23 -3.34
N SER A 38 -30.03 19.21 -3.25
CA SER A 38 -31.46 19.08 -3.52
C SER A 38 -31.61 18.67 -4.99
N VAL A 39 -31.67 17.36 -5.23
CA VAL A 39 -32.11 16.82 -6.52
C VAL A 39 -33.62 17.02 -6.56
N ALA A 40 -34.06 18.07 -7.26
CA ALA A 40 -35.44 18.22 -7.65
C ALA A 40 -35.83 16.98 -8.48
N LEU A 41 -36.80 16.21 -8.01
CA LEU A 41 -37.37 15.08 -8.76
C LEU A 41 -38.04 15.60 -10.02
N PRO A 42 -37.67 15.10 -11.20
CA PRO A 42 -38.22 15.55 -12.46
C PRO A 42 -39.64 15.07 -12.70
N CYS A 43 -40.40 15.89 -13.41
CA CYS A 43 -41.76 15.64 -13.83
C CYS A 43 -41.83 14.53 -14.92
N ALA A 44 -43.00 13.92 -15.14
CA ALA A 44 -43.21 12.69 -15.92
C ALA A 44 -42.62 12.64 -17.37
N ALA A 45 -42.19 13.77 -17.93
CA ALA A 45 -41.51 13.80 -19.23
C ALA A 45 -40.02 13.36 -19.18
N GLU A 46 -39.42 13.28 -17.97
CA GLU A 46 -38.03 12.85 -17.76
C GLU A 46 -37.91 11.34 -17.47
N ALA A 47 -39.03 10.65 -17.21
CA ALA A 47 -39.02 9.20 -16.94
C ALA A 47 -38.53 8.38 -18.15
N ASP A 48 -38.90 8.79 -19.37
CA ASP A 48 -38.50 8.10 -20.60
C ASP A 48 -36.99 8.30 -20.92
N GLN A 49 -36.48 9.53 -20.72
CA GLN A 49 -35.03 9.80 -20.84
C GLN A 49 -34.20 9.11 -19.74
N THR A 50 -34.73 8.99 -18.59
CA THR A 50 -34.06 8.29 -17.46
C THR A 50 -33.97 6.79 -17.74
N THR A 51 -35.02 6.16 -18.25
CA THR A 51 -35.01 4.74 -18.66
C THR A 51 -33.97 4.49 -19.75
N SER A 52 -33.90 5.35 -20.76
CA SER A 52 -32.88 5.28 -21.82
C SER A 52 -31.45 5.44 -21.29
N ARG A 53 -31.23 6.30 -20.28
CA ARG A 53 -29.91 6.48 -19.65
C ARG A 53 -29.47 5.26 -18.85
N TRP A 54 -30.39 4.59 -18.14
CA TRP A 54 -30.10 3.34 -17.45
C TRP A 54 -29.73 2.22 -18.42
N GLU A 55 -30.46 2.09 -19.52
CA GLU A 55 -30.16 1.12 -20.58
C GLU A 55 -28.78 1.36 -21.18
N THR A 56 -28.43 2.62 -21.48
CA THR A 56 -27.09 2.99 -21.97
C THR A 56 -26.00 2.67 -20.95
N ALA A 57 -26.20 3.03 -19.68
CA ALA A 57 -25.21 2.76 -18.64
C ALA A 57 -24.98 1.25 -18.41
N LEU A 58 -26.03 0.45 -18.51
CA LEU A 58 -25.92 -1.01 -18.45
C LEU A 58 -25.18 -1.57 -19.67
N ALA A 59 -25.46 -1.04 -20.86
CA ALA A 59 -24.77 -1.46 -22.10
C ALA A 59 -23.29 -1.09 -22.10
N ASP A 60 -22.92 0.03 -21.48
CA ASP A 60 -21.55 0.51 -21.34
C ASP A 60 -20.80 -0.11 -20.12
N THR A 61 -21.43 -1.04 -19.41
CA THR A 61 -20.82 -1.71 -18.24
C THR A 61 -19.64 -2.57 -18.69
N LYS A 62 -18.52 -2.37 -18.04
CA LYS A 62 -17.26 -3.09 -18.28
C LYS A 62 -17.04 -4.14 -17.22
N PRO A 63 -16.89 -5.41 -17.56
CA PRO A 63 -16.48 -6.44 -16.61
C PRO A 63 -15.03 -6.22 -16.19
N ILE A 64 -14.72 -6.58 -14.96
CA ILE A 64 -13.38 -6.63 -14.40
C ILE A 64 -13.10 -8.09 -14.05
N PHE A 65 -12.00 -8.61 -14.58
CA PHE A 65 -11.50 -9.91 -14.19
C PHE A 65 -9.97 -9.89 -14.20
N ASN A 66 -9.37 -10.33 -13.08
CA ASN A 66 -7.94 -10.51 -12.93
C ASN A 66 -7.68 -11.79 -12.16
N ALA A 67 -6.70 -12.56 -12.58
CA ALA A 67 -6.23 -13.75 -11.87
C ALA A 67 -4.72 -13.65 -11.67
N ARG A 68 -4.24 -14.09 -10.49
CA ARG A 68 -2.82 -14.20 -10.17
C ARG A 68 -2.56 -15.55 -9.53
N LEU A 69 -1.50 -16.22 -9.98
CA LEU A 69 -0.91 -17.37 -9.32
C LEU A 69 0.51 -17.01 -8.95
N ARG A 70 0.90 -17.22 -7.68
CA ARG A 70 2.23 -16.92 -7.18
C ARG A 70 2.76 -18.05 -6.32
N TYR A 71 3.99 -18.46 -6.62
CA TYR A 71 4.85 -19.17 -5.69
C TYR A 71 5.79 -18.17 -5.00
N GLU A 72 5.92 -18.26 -3.69
CA GLU A 72 6.89 -17.51 -2.87
C GLU A 72 7.58 -18.51 -1.94
N GLY A 73 8.90 -18.66 -2.10
CA GLY A 73 9.78 -19.40 -1.20
C GLY A 73 10.57 -18.44 -0.35
N VAL A 74 10.71 -18.71 0.95
CA VAL A 74 11.47 -17.87 1.89
C VAL A 74 12.32 -18.75 2.79
N GLU A 75 13.63 -18.54 2.76
CA GLU A 75 14.58 -19.08 3.73
C GLU A 75 14.98 -17.95 4.67
N GLN A 76 14.80 -18.11 5.99
CA GLN A 76 15.11 -17.08 6.98
C GLN A 76 15.82 -17.67 8.16
N GLU A 77 17.03 -17.23 8.42
CA GLU A 77 17.83 -17.66 9.55
C GLU A 77 17.10 -17.41 10.88
N GLY A 78 17.21 -18.37 11.80
CA GLY A 78 16.60 -18.30 13.13
C GLY A 78 15.17 -18.83 13.21
N LEU A 79 14.57 -19.23 12.09
CA LEU A 79 13.30 -19.96 12.05
C LEU A 79 13.55 -21.47 11.84
N PRO A 80 12.71 -22.35 12.42
CA PRO A 80 12.89 -23.80 12.30
C PRO A 80 12.56 -24.38 10.93
N GLU A 81 11.71 -23.70 10.16
CA GLU A 81 11.18 -24.13 8.87
C GLU A 81 11.34 -23.04 7.80
N ASP A 82 11.47 -23.45 6.55
CA ASP A 82 11.44 -22.55 5.39
C ASP A 82 10.02 -22.41 4.86
N ALA A 83 9.66 -21.24 4.36
CA ALA A 83 8.34 -21.05 3.78
C ALA A 83 8.26 -21.49 2.32
N SER A 84 7.14 -22.14 1.98
CA SER A 84 6.75 -22.50 0.64
C SER A 84 5.27 -22.19 0.45
N ALA A 85 4.98 -21.08 -0.20
CA ALA A 85 3.63 -20.58 -0.41
C ALA A 85 3.26 -20.64 -1.89
N LEU A 86 2.24 -21.39 -2.25
CA LEU A 86 1.61 -21.30 -3.58
C LEU A 86 0.21 -20.76 -3.41
N THR A 87 0.05 -19.49 -3.68
CA THR A 87 -1.20 -18.75 -3.48
C THR A 87 -1.80 -18.30 -4.81
N TYR A 88 -3.13 -18.18 -4.86
CA TYR A 88 -3.81 -17.59 -5.99
C TYR A 88 -4.82 -16.53 -5.57
N ARG A 89 -5.10 -15.61 -6.48
CA ARG A 89 -6.14 -14.60 -6.35
C ARG A 89 -7.00 -14.58 -7.59
N PHE A 90 -8.30 -14.54 -7.40
CA PHE A 90 -9.28 -14.15 -8.40
C PHE A 90 -9.93 -12.84 -7.99
N ARG A 91 -9.89 -11.87 -8.88
CA ARG A 91 -10.53 -10.59 -8.72
C ARG A 91 -11.60 -10.45 -9.80
N ALA A 92 -12.85 -10.19 -9.39
CA ALA A 92 -13.96 -10.08 -10.30
C ALA A 92 -14.89 -8.93 -9.92
N GLY A 93 -15.41 -8.23 -10.91
CA GLY A 93 -16.27 -7.09 -10.68
C GLY A 93 -16.77 -6.46 -11.97
N PHE A 94 -17.28 -5.25 -11.84
CA PHE A 94 -17.73 -4.44 -12.97
C PHE A 94 -17.66 -2.95 -12.64
N GLU A 95 -17.57 -2.13 -13.70
CA GLU A 95 -17.76 -0.69 -13.65
C GLU A 95 -18.91 -0.34 -14.61
N THR A 96 -19.95 0.33 -14.10
CA THR A 96 -21.08 0.74 -14.94
C THR A 96 -20.70 1.89 -15.88
N GLY A 97 -21.44 2.05 -16.96
CA GLY A 97 -21.50 3.33 -17.66
C GLY A 97 -22.03 4.43 -16.73
N LYS A 98 -21.90 5.68 -17.14
CA LYS A 98 -22.25 6.84 -16.32
C LYS A 98 -23.75 7.17 -16.41
N ILE A 99 -24.36 7.44 -15.24
CA ILE A 99 -25.68 8.04 -15.09
C ILE A 99 -25.50 9.35 -14.31
N PHE A 100 -25.93 10.48 -14.88
CA PHE A 100 -25.68 11.82 -14.32
C PHE A 100 -24.19 12.01 -13.95
N ASP A 101 -23.33 11.68 -14.92
CA ASP A 101 -21.87 11.74 -14.78
C ASP A 101 -21.29 10.89 -13.64
N THR A 102 -22.06 9.93 -13.10
CA THR A 102 -21.67 9.04 -12.00
C THR A 102 -21.60 7.61 -12.48
N ALA A 103 -20.46 6.94 -12.23
CA ALA A 103 -20.26 5.51 -12.42
C ALA A 103 -20.17 4.80 -11.07
N LEU A 104 -20.66 3.55 -11.02
CA LEU A 104 -20.48 2.62 -9.90
C LEU A 104 -19.45 1.57 -10.27
N LEU A 105 -18.48 1.33 -9.40
CA LEU A 105 -17.55 0.20 -9.49
C LEU A 105 -17.74 -0.71 -8.30
N VAL A 106 -17.87 -2.01 -8.57
CA VAL A 106 -17.93 -3.09 -7.57
C VAL A 106 -16.91 -4.15 -7.94
N GLU A 107 -16.05 -4.55 -7.01
CA GLU A 107 -15.01 -5.54 -7.23
C GLU A 107 -14.80 -6.37 -5.97
N PHE A 108 -14.69 -7.67 -6.13
CA PHE A 108 -14.42 -8.66 -5.08
C PHE A 108 -13.09 -9.35 -5.34
N ASP A 109 -12.39 -9.69 -4.27
CA ASP A 109 -11.22 -10.56 -4.28
C ASP A 109 -11.54 -11.88 -3.60
N HIS A 110 -11.00 -12.96 -4.15
CA HIS A 110 -10.91 -14.27 -3.54
C HIS A 110 -9.46 -14.74 -3.59
N ILE A 111 -8.88 -14.99 -2.42
CA ILE A 111 -7.50 -15.41 -2.22
C ILE A 111 -7.51 -16.72 -1.46
N ASP A 112 -6.75 -17.71 -1.97
CA ASP A 112 -6.60 -18.98 -1.30
C ASP A 112 -5.21 -19.56 -1.60
N ASP A 113 -4.80 -20.58 -0.86
CA ASP A 113 -3.53 -21.26 -1.03
C ASP A 113 -3.69 -22.68 -1.59
N LEU A 114 -2.67 -23.15 -2.30
CA LEU A 114 -2.51 -24.53 -2.78
C LEU A 114 -1.36 -25.23 -2.06
N ILE A 115 -0.38 -24.48 -1.55
CA ILE A 115 0.67 -24.89 -0.64
C ILE A 115 0.69 -23.88 0.47
N ASP A 116 0.52 -24.35 1.70
CA ASP A 116 0.31 -23.52 2.89
C ASP A 116 1.45 -23.61 3.93
N ASP A 117 2.64 -24.10 3.53
CA ASP A 117 3.82 -24.18 4.39
C ASP A 117 4.47 -22.80 4.58
N PHE A 118 3.72 -21.87 5.19
CA PHE A 118 4.14 -20.50 5.46
C PHE A 118 3.32 -19.89 6.61
N ASN A 119 3.83 -18.82 7.20
CA ASN A 119 3.09 -18.00 8.15
C ASN A 119 2.28 -16.92 7.42
N SER A 120 0.97 -17.11 7.31
CA SER A 120 0.08 -16.12 6.66
C SER A 120 -0.27 -14.94 7.58
N THR A 121 0.25 -14.91 8.81
CA THR A 121 -0.06 -14.00 9.93
C THR A 121 -1.33 -14.36 10.71
N ILE A 122 -2.21 -15.18 10.18
CA ILE A 122 -3.46 -15.61 10.85
C ILE A 122 -3.60 -17.13 10.99
N ASN A 123 -2.81 -17.92 10.27
CA ASN A 123 -2.91 -19.39 10.28
C ASN A 123 -2.19 -20.08 11.45
N GLY A 124 -1.52 -19.32 12.33
CA GLY A 124 -0.81 -19.83 13.52
C GLY A 124 0.51 -20.54 13.25
N LYS A 125 1.00 -20.62 12.01
CA LYS A 125 2.25 -21.29 11.62
C LYS A 125 3.49 -20.44 11.91
N THR A 126 3.71 -20.05 13.17
CA THR A 126 4.76 -19.11 13.57
C THR A 126 6.19 -19.67 13.46
N GLY A 127 6.37 -20.95 13.18
CA GLY A 127 7.67 -21.57 12.90
C GLY A 127 8.19 -21.33 11.49
N TYR A 128 7.37 -20.81 10.61
CA TYR A 128 7.67 -20.47 9.21
C TYR A 128 7.90 -18.97 9.03
N PRO A 129 8.70 -18.56 8.04
CA PRO A 129 8.75 -17.17 7.58
C PRO A 129 7.38 -16.63 7.16
N VAL A 130 7.22 -15.31 7.32
CA VAL A 130 5.97 -14.64 6.94
C VAL A 130 5.86 -14.46 5.44
N VAL A 131 4.74 -14.95 4.88
CA VAL A 131 4.21 -14.57 3.58
C VAL A 131 2.82 -13.99 3.84
N ALA A 132 2.68 -12.67 3.80
CA ALA A 132 1.46 -11.95 4.22
C ALA A 132 0.36 -12.01 3.14
N ASP A 133 0.01 -13.23 2.73
CA ASP A 133 -1.06 -13.52 1.76
C ASP A 133 -2.08 -14.50 2.38
N PRO A 134 -2.85 -14.07 3.41
CA PRO A 134 -3.87 -14.91 4.04
C PRO A 134 -5.02 -15.22 3.10
N ASN A 135 -5.68 -16.36 3.33
CA ASN A 135 -6.92 -16.71 2.64
C ASN A 135 -8.00 -15.69 2.99
N ALA A 136 -8.69 -15.17 1.99
CA ALA A 136 -9.71 -14.14 2.15
C ALA A 136 -10.72 -14.15 0.99
N THR A 137 -11.95 -13.72 1.28
CA THR A 137 -12.96 -13.41 0.24
C THR A 137 -13.63 -12.11 0.65
N GLU A 138 -13.31 -11.03 -0.05
CA GLU A 138 -13.61 -9.68 0.41
C GLU A 138 -14.16 -8.78 -0.69
N LEU A 139 -14.94 -7.78 -0.27
CA LEU A 139 -15.25 -6.64 -1.12
C LEU A 139 -14.00 -5.76 -1.22
N ASN A 140 -13.33 -5.80 -2.38
CA ASN A 140 -12.10 -5.06 -2.61
C ASN A 140 -12.36 -3.59 -2.92
N ARG A 141 -13.31 -3.30 -3.83
CA ARG A 141 -13.72 -1.92 -4.14
C ARG A 141 -15.23 -1.80 -4.25
N PHE A 142 -15.73 -0.71 -3.70
CA PHE A 142 -17.12 -0.28 -3.84
C PHE A 142 -17.15 1.25 -3.86
N GLN A 143 -17.15 1.84 -5.04
CA GLN A 143 -17.00 3.27 -5.19
C GLN A 143 -17.97 3.88 -6.19
N LEU A 144 -18.38 5.10 -5.91
CA LEU A 144 -19.06 5.99 -6.82
C LEU A 144 -18.08 7.05 -7.31
N THR A 145 -17.96 7.21 -8.63
CA THR A 145 -17.10 8.22 -9.23
C THR A 145 -17.95 9.21 -10.04
N ASN A 146 -17.94 10.48 -9.64
CA ASN A 146 -18.67 11.56 -10.30
C ASN A 146 -17.73 12.52 -11.02
N THR A 147 -18.11 12.93 -12.24
CA THR A 147 -17.34 13.85 -13.10
C THR A 147 -18.22 14.99 -13.64
N SER A 148 -19.29 15.38 -12.94
CA SER A 148 -20.21 16.44 -13.35
C SER A 148 -19.62 17.84 -13.23
N LEU A 149 -18.62 18.03 -12.37
CA LEU A 149 -17.92 19.31 -12.25
C LEU A 149 -16.76 19.38 -13.25
N PRO A 150 -16.53 20.53 -13.90
CA PRO A 150 -15.43 20.68 -14.84
C PRO A 150 -14.09 20.36 -14.20
N ASP A 151 -13.27 19.57 -14.90
CA ASP A 151 -11.91 19.19 -14.50
C ASP A 151 -11.81 18.65 -13.07
N THR A 152 -12.91 18.05 -12.56
CA THR A 152 -13.03 17.55 -11.20
C THR A 152 -13.55 16.12 -11.18
N ILE A 153 -12.88 15.26 -10.44
CA ILE A 153 -13.30 13.89 -10.16
C ILE A 153 -13.56 13.79 -8.67
N ILE A 154 -14.75 13.31 -8.30
CA ILE A 154 -15.11 13.01 -6.90
C ILE A 154 -15.33 11.52 -6.81
N THR A 155 -14.62 10.86 -5.89
CA THR A 155 -14.77 9.43 -5.61
C THR A 155 -15.19 9.22 -4.17
N LEU A 156 -16.26 8.46 -3.95
CA LEU A 156 -16.80 8.13 -2.63
C LEU A 156 -16.85 6.61 -2.44
N GLY A 157 -16.47 6.13 -1.27
CA GLY A 157 -16.52 4.72 -0.88
C GLY A 157 -15.16 4.04 -0.86
N ARG A 158 -15.15 2.69 -0.96
CA ARG A 158 -13.94 1.86 -0.92
C ARG A 158 -13.20 1.93 -2.25
N GLN A 159 -12.00 2.46 -2.22
CA GLN A 159 -11.23 2.80 -3.41
C GLN A 159 -9.74 2.53 -3.24
N ARG A 160 -9.02 2.41 -4.36
CA ARG A 160 -7.56 2.46 -4.38
C ARG A 160 -7.07 3.90 -4.35
N ILE A 161 -6.03 4.14 -3.59
CA ILE A 161 -5.32 5.43 -3.60
C ILE A 161 -3.85 5.13 -3.79
N GLY A 162 -3.25 5.73 -4.82
CA GLY A 162 -1.82 5.75 -5.03
C GLY A 162 -1.40 7.18 -5.34
N LEU A 163 -0.46 7.70 -4.57
CA LEU A 163 0.08 9.05 -4.75
C LEU A 163 1.55 8.96 -5.15
N ASP A 164 1.93 9.75 -6.14
CA ASP A 164 3.29 9.81 -6.69
C ASP A 164 3.83 8.41 -7.10
N ASP A 165 4.88 7.93 -6.44
CA ASP A 165 5.48 6.62 -6.67
C ASP A 165 5.05 5.56 -5.64
N ALA A 166 4.05 5.88 -4.81
CA ALA A 166 3.54 5.08 -3.71
C ALA A 166 4.54 4.90 -2.53
N ARG A 167 5.50 5.84 -2.38
CA ARG A 167 6.44 5.83 -1.26
C ARG A 167 5.77 6.14 0.07
N PHE A 168 4.75 7.00 0.06
CA PHE A 168 3.97 7.37 1.25
C PHE A 168 2.57 6.78 1.27
N VAL A 169 1.91 6.74 0.10
CA VAL A 169 0.54 6.24 -0.03
C VAL A 169 0.41 5.38 -1.28
N GLY A 170 0.05 4.12 -1.10
CA GLY A 170 -0.12 3.16 -2.17
C GLY A 170 -1.10 2.04 -1.80
N ASN A 171 -1.46 1.22 -2.78
CA ASN A 171 -2.41 0.13 -2.60
C ASN A 171 -1.77 -1.23 -2.29
N VAL A 172 -0.45 -1.31 -2.13
CA VAL A 172 0.27 -2.56 -1.84
C VAL A 172 -0.07 -3.69 -2.83
N GLY A 173 -0.23 -3.37 -4.12
CA GLY A 173 -0.67 -4.31 -5.16
C GLY A 173 0.28 -5.49 -5.43
N TRP A 174 1.43 -5.53 -4.74
CA TRP A 174 2.34 -6.66 -4.72
C TRP A 174 1.70 -7.88 -4.05
N ARG A 175 1.07 -7.72 -2.87
CA ARG A 175 0.43 -8.81 -2.14
C ARG A 175 -0.83 -9.31 -2.86
N GLN A 176 -1.31 -10.50 -2.50
CA GLN A 176 -2.53 -11.07 -3.07
C GLN A 176 -3.73 -10.20 -2.69
N ASN A 177 -3.92 -9.91 -1.41
CA ASN A 177 -4.84 -8.87 -0.97
C ASN A 177 -4.16 -7.50 -1.06
N GLU A 178 -4.91 -6.48 -1.45
CA GLU A 178 -4.37 -5.13 -1.56
C GLU A 178 -4.92 -4.19 -0.48
N GLN A 179 -4.22 -3.09 -0.26
CA GLN A 179 -4.69 -2.04 0.61
C GLN A 179 -5.71 -1.17 -0.12
N THR A 180 -6.88 -0.96 0.49
CA THR A 180 -7.93 -0.06 0.00
C THR A 180 -8.39 0.89 1.10
N PHE A 181 -9.08 1.96 0.70
CA PHE A 181 -9.40 3.08 1.57
C PHE A 181 -10.89 3.41 1.46
N ASP A 182 -11.58 3.45 2.58
CA ASP A 182 -12.98 3.88 2.67
C ASP A 182 -13.00 5.37 2.99
N GLY A 183 -13.50 6.19 2.05
CA GLY A 183 -13.47 7.63 2.22
C GLY A 183 -13.99 8.43 1.04
N ALA A 184 -13.59 9.69 0.98
CA ALA A 184 -13.96 10.64 -0.05
C ALA A 184 -12.69 11.29 -0.63
N ARG A 185 -12.58 11.31 -1.96
CA ARG A 185 -11.45 11.90 -2.68
C ARG A 185 -11.95 12.91 -3.71
N VAL A 186 -11.28 14.04 -3.77
CA VAL A 186 -11.51 15.10 -4.77
C VAL A 186 -10.21 15.35 -5.52
N GLN A 187 -10.24 15.18 -6.83
CA GLN A 187 -9.14 15.49 -7.73
C GLN A 187 -9.57 16.63 -8.66
N ASN A 188 -8.83 17.72 -8.66
CA ASN A 188 -9.16 18.91 -9.45
C ASN A 188 -7.96 19.38 -10.27
N SER A 189 -8.21 19.73 -11.54
CA SER A 189 -7.25 20.29 -12.48
C SER A 189 -7.75 21.58 -13.15
N SER A 190 -8.74 22.24 -12.55
CA SER A 190 -9.30 23.52 -13.09
C SER A 190 -8.43 24.74 -12.76
N LEU A 191 -7.41 24.60 -11.92
CA LEU A 191 -6.56 25.70 -11.45
C LEU A 191 -5.32 25.90 -12.34
N GLY A 192 -5.53 25.92 -13.67
CA GLY A 192 -4.44 26.00 -14.63
C GLY A 192 -3.60 24.73 -14.64
N GLU A 193 -2.29 24.84 -14.44
CA GLU A 193 -1.39 23.69 -14.40
C GLU A 193 -1.30 23.01 -13.01
N LEU A 194 -1.85 23.64 -11.97
CA LEU A 194 -1.89 23.08 -10.62
C LEU A 194 -2.95 21.97 -10.55
N LYS A 195 -2.53 20.77 -10.14
CA LYS A 195 -3.42 19.67 -9.81
C LYS A 195 -3.53 19.55 -8.30
N VAL A 196 -4.75 19.44 -7.81
CA VAL A 196 -5.08 19.25 -6.40
C VAL A 196 -5.68 17.87 -6.21
N ASP A 197 -5.18 17.09 -5.28
CA ASP A 197 -5.73 15.81 -4.87
C ASP A 197 -5.90 15.85 -3.35
N PHE A 198 -7.15 15.85 -2.91
CA PHE A 198 -7.50 15.84 -1.49
C PHE A 198 -8.33 14.61 -1.17
N THR A 199 -7.93 13.91 -0.11
CA THR A 199 -8.62 12.70 0.33
C THR A 199 -8.88 12.75 1.84
N TYR A 200 -10.10 12.39 2.23
CA TYR A 200 -10.47 12.00 3.58
C TYR A 200 -10.64 10.48 3.63
N ILE A 201 -10.05 9.83 4.64
CA ILE A 201 -10.11 8.38 4.86
C ILE A 201 -10.66 8.14 6.26
N ALA A 202 -11.75 7.37 6.34
CA ALA A 202 -12.35 6.93 7.59
C ALA A 202 -11.89 5.51 8.00
N GLN A 203 -11.46 4.70 7.02
CA GLN A 203 -11.01 3.33 7.25
C GLN A 203 -9.97 2.93 6.20
N ILE A 204 -8.96 2.19 6.65
CA ILE A 204 -7.94 1.58 5.81
C ILE A 204 -8.09 0.07 5.90
N ASN A 205 -8.39 -0.58 4.79
CA ASN A 205 -8.45 -2.04 4.68
C ASN A 205 -7.05 -2.50 4.26
N ARG A 206 -6.44 -3.33 5.11
CA ARG A 206 -5.05 -3.73 4.96
C ARG A 206 -4.95 -5.09 4.29
N ILE A 207 -3.76 -5.41 3.80
CA ILE A 207 -3.44 -6.66 3.10
C ILE A 207 -3.70 -7.95 3.91
N PHE A 208 -3.91 -7.84 5.22
CA PHE A 208 -4.04 -9.00 6.13
C PHE A 208 -5.44 -9.60 6.17
N GLY A 209 -6.42 -9.00 5.47
CA GLY A 209 -7.80 -9.47 5.41
C GLY A 209 -8.66 -9.15 6.63
N ASP A 210 -9.98 -9.25 6.45
CA ASP A 210 -10.98 -8.89 7.48
C ASP A 210 -10.95 -9.83 8.70
N ASP A 211 -10.46 -11.07 8.56
CA ASP A 211 -10.31 -12.03 9.65
C ASP A 211 -9.10 -11.75 10.56
N SER A 212 -8.21 -10.85 10.16
CA SER A 212 -7.04 -10.44 10.94
C SER A 212 -7.38 -9.33 11.93
N ALA A 213 -6.91 -9.46 13.17
CA ALA A 213 -7.01 -8.38 14.17
C ALA A 213 -6.33 -7.07 13.74
N VAL A 214 -5.39 -7.15 12.79
CA VAL A 214 -4.66 -6.01 12.21
C VAL A 214 -5.08 -5.74 10.75
N GLY A 215 -6.14 -6.37 10.27
CA GLY A 215 -6.61 -6.24 8.89
C GLY A 215 -7.27 -4.90 8.58
N ARG A 216 -7.64 -4.13 9.60
CA ARG A 216 -8.32 -2.86 9.44
C ARG A 216 -7.80 -1.81 10.42
N TRP A 217 -7.62 -0.61 9.91
CA TRP A 217 -7.42 0.58 10.71
C TRP A 217 -8.60 1.53 10.58
N ASP A 218 -9.13 1.99 11.71
CA ASP A 218 -10.19 2.98 11.80
C ASP A 218 -9.60 4.29 12.31
N GLY A 219 -10.10 5.43 11.85
CA GLY A 219 -9.65 6.76 12.27
C GLY A 219 -9.93 7.82 11.22
N ASP A 220 -9.50 9.04 11.49
CA ASP A 220 -9.73 10.19 10.62
C ASP A 220 -8.41 10.65 10.00
N SER A 221 -8.16 10.28 8.73
CA SER A 221 -6.94 10.65 8.03
C SER A 221 -7.21 11.58 6.86
N TYR A 222 -6.27 12.51 6.62
CA TYR A 222 -6.37 13.51 5.56
C TYR A 222 -5.11 13.51 4.72
N LEU A 223 -5.27 13.43 3.41
CA LEU A 223 -4.17 13.47 2.45
C LEU A 223 -4.37 14.66 1.50
N LEU A 224 -3.37 15.50 1.38
CA LEU A 224 -3.30 16.59 0.41
C LEU A 224 -2.04 16.43 -0.43
N ASN A 225 -2.24 16.44 -1.76
CA ASN A 225 -1.16 16.40 -2.75
C ASN A 225 -1.41 17.51 -3.77
N LEU A 226 -0.42 18.39 -3.98
CA LEU A 226 -0.45 19.52 -4.88
C LEU A 226 0.69 19.36 -5.88
N SER A 227 0.40 19.13 -7.16
CA SER A 227 1.43 18.95 -8.18
C SER A 227 1.34 19.99 -9.28
N HIS A 228 2.51 20.48 -9.71
CA HIS A 228 2.66 21.49 -10.74
C HIS A 228 3.81 21.12 -11.69
N PRO A 229 3.59 21.11 -13.01
CA PRO A 229 4.67 20.92 -13.96
C PRO A 229 5.61 22.13 -13.97
N THR A 230 6.90 21.87 -14.03
CA THR A 230 7.97 22.89 -14.15
C THR A 230 8.86 22.56 -15.35
N PRO A 231 9.70 23.47 -15.84
CA PRO A 231 10.64 23.18 -16.93
C PRO A 231 11.61 22.02 -16.62
N ILE A 232 11.82 21.70 -15.34
CA ILE A 232 12.72 20.65 -14.88
C ILE A 232 11.97 19.43 -14.32
N GLY A 233 10.67 19.30 -14.48
CA GLY A 233 9.88 18.16 -14.00
C GLY A 233 8.66 18.56 -13.23
N THR A 234 8.00 17.61 -12.58
CA THR A 234 6.84 17.85 -11.74
C THR A 234 7.28 18.11 -10.31
N LEU A 235 6.93 19.27 -9.78
CA LEU A 235 7.06 19.60 -8.37
C LEU A 235 5.76 19.23 -7.67
N THR A 236 5.84 18.41 -6.63
CA THR A 236 4.72 18.01 -5.79
C THR A 236 4.98 18.44 -4.36
N GLY A 237 4.07 19.21 -3.75
CA GLY A 237 4.00 19.45 -2.31
C GLY A 237 2.92 18.57 -1.70
N PHE A 238 3.16 18.01 -0.53
CA PHE A 238 2.20 17.12 0.11
C PHE A 238 2.13 17.33 1.62
N ALA A 239 0.94 17.04 2.18
CA ALA A 239 0.70 17.01 3.60
C ALA A 239 -0.24 15.84 3.92
N TYR A 240 0.21 14.90 4.76
CA TYR A 240 -0.53 13.71 5.14
C TYR A 240 -0.69 13.69 6.65
N GLN A 241 -1.92 13.69 7.12
CA GLN A 241 -2.29 13.53 8.52
C GLN A 241 -2.99 12.18 8.65
N ILE A 242 -2.33 11.24 9.31
CA ILE A 242 -2.81 9.88 9.51
C ILE A 242 -3.16 9.76 10.99
N ASP A 243 -4.41 9.41 11.30
CA ASP A 243 -4.85 9.11 12.66
C ASP A 243 -5.50 7.73 12.67
N VAL A 244 -5.00 6.83 13.54
CA VAL A 244 -5.41 5.44 13.65
C VAL A 244 -5.79 5.14 15.08
N ASP A 245 -7.10 5.07 15.35
CA ASP A 245 -7.65 4.92 16.69
C ASP A 245 -7.42 3.53 17.30
N ASN A 246 -7.50 2.49 16.46
CA ASN A 246 -7.51 1.08 16.90
C ASN A 246 -6.15 0.39 16.86
N ALA A 247 -5.05 1.14 16.67
CA ALA A 247 -3.68 0.61 16.70
C ALA A 247 -2.81 1.21 17.82
N GLY A 248 -3.43 1.74 18.87
CA GLY A 248 -2.74 2.32 20.03
C GLY A 248 -1.93 3.59 19.71
N GLY A 249 -2.29 4.29 18.63
CA GLY A 249 -1.67 5.55 18.22
C GLY A 249 -0.26 5.43 17.61
N VAL A 250 0.30 4.23 17.52
CA VAL A 250 1.69 4.04 17.05
C VAL A 250 1.91 4.35 15.57
N PHE A 251 0.84 4.47 14.79
CA PHE A 251 0.87 4.79 13.36
C PHE A 251 0.32 6.20 13.06
N SER A 252 -0.19 6.90 14.08
CA SER A 252 -0.72 8.25 13.93
C SER A 252 0.43 9.24 13.79
N SER A 253 0.45 9.97 12.68
CA SER A 253 1.55 10.87 12.33
C SER A 253 1.10 11.95 11.36
N GLN A 254 1.81 13.07 11.34
CA GLN A 254 1.72 14.03 10.26
C GLN A 254 3.03 14.10 9.48
N THR A 255 2.93 14.10 8.16
CA THR A 255 4.06 14.18 7.25
C THR A 255 3.85 15.34 6.30
N VAL A 256 4.80 16.25 6.20
CA VAL A 256 4.78 17.37 5.25
C VAL A 256 6.06 17.32 4.42
N GLY A 257 5.93 17.46 3.10
CA GLY A 257 7.09 17.35 2.25
C GLY A 257 6.91 17.89 0.84
N ALA A 258 7.97 17.77 0.06
CA ALA A 258 8.00 18.12 -1.34
C ALA A 258 8.85 17.12 -2.13
N ARG A 259 8.47 16.91 -3.39
CA ARG A 259 9.12 16.00 -4.33
C ARG A 259 9.24 16.67 -5.69
N LEU A 260 10.42 16.61 -6.27
CA LEU A 260 10.67 16.96 -7.67
C LEU A 260 11.06 15.70 -8.44
N ALA A 261 10.32 15.36 -9.48
CA ALA A 261 10.66 14.26 -10.37
C ALA A 261 10.67 14.73 -11.82
N GLY A 262 11.72 14.42 -12.53
CA GLY A 262 11.91 14.89 -13.90
C GLY A 262 12.65 13.90 -14.79
N LYS A 263 12.58 14.19 -16.10
CA LYS A 263 13.35 13.49 -17.13
C LYS A 263 13.86 14.50 -18.15
N GLN A 264 15.14 14.43 -18.48
CA GLN A 264 15.79 15.30 -19.45
C GLN A 264 16.54 14.47 -20.49
N ALA A 265 16.46 14.87 -21.76
CA ALA A 265 17.30 14.28 -22.79
C ALA A 265 18.74 14.80 -22.64
N ILE A 266 19.72 13.90 -22.52
CA ILE A 266 21.15 14.23 -22.40
C ILE A 266 21.92 13.33 -23.35
N GLY A 267 22.58 13.94 -24.36
CA GLY A 267 23.27 13.18 -25.41
C GLY A 267 22.30 12.25 -26.15
N THR A 268 22.63 10.97 -26.24
CA THR A 268 21.81 9.92 -26.88
C THR A 268 20.80 9.29 -25.93
N GLY A 269 20.87 9.62 -24.63
CA GLY A 269 20.05 8.99 -23.60
C GLY A 269 19.10 9.95 -22.91
N LYS A 270 18.51 9.48 -21.84
CA LYS A 270 17.58 10.21 -20.96
C LYS A 270 18.05 10.09 -19.53
N LEU A 271 18.27 11.23 -18.88
CA LEU A 271 18.46 11.32 -17.44
C LEU A 271 17.10 11.44 -16.76
N GLY A 272 16.75 10.49 -15.92
CA GLY A 272 15.65 10.59 -14.96
C GLY A 272 16.22 10.96 -13.58
N TYR A 273 15.49 11.71 -12.78
CA TYR A 273 15.89 12.05 -11.42
C TYR A 273 14.67 12.28 -10.52
N THR A 274 14.87 12.00 -9.26
CA THR A 274 13.93 12.29 -8.20
C THR A 274 14.69 12.87 -7.01
N VAL A 275 14.17 13.97 -6.45
CA VAL A 275 14.63 14.54 -5.18
C VAL A 275 13.39 14.74 -4.31
N SER A 276 13.42 14.26 -3.09
CA SER A 276 12.31 14.41 -2.14
C SER A 276 12.85 14.72 -0.74
N TYR A 277 12.11 15.53 -0.02
CA TYR A 277 12.30 15.80 1.40
C TYR A 277 10.96 15.83 2.10
N ALA A 278 10.89 15.27 3.29
CA ALA A 278 9.73 15.39 4.17
C ALA A 278 10.18 15.42 5.64
N THR A 279 9.35 16.01 6.48
CA THR A 279 9.44 15.90 7.93
C THR A 279 8.18 15.25 8.47
N GLN A 280 8.33 14.45 9.51
CA GLN A 280 7.24 13.74 10.17
C GLN A 280 7.30 13.96 11.67
N SER A 281 6.14 14.16 12.28
CA SER A 281 5.97 14.18 13.73
C SER A 281 4.72 13.40 14.14
N ASP A 282 4.51 13.29 15.43
CA ASP A 282 3.27 12.76 15.99
C ASP A 282 2.03 13.57 15.58
N TYR A 283 0.88 12.93 15.59
CA TYR A 283 -0.41 13.53 15.26
C TYR A 283 -1.57 12.76 15.91
N GLY A 284 -2.70 13.43 16.14
CA GLY A 284 -3.96 12.82 16.54
C GLY A 284 -3.86 11.99 17.83
N SER A 285 -4.16 10.70 17.72
CA SER A 285 -4.15 9.76 18.85
C SER A 285 -2.77 9.24 19.24
N SER A 286 -1.68 9.73 18.63
CA SER A 286 -0.31 9.30 18.95
C SER A 286 0.01 9.53 20.42
N SER A 287 0.63 8.52 21.06
CA SER A 287 1.20 8.61 22.40
C SER A 287 2.70 8.92 22.39
N LEU A 288 3.28 9.10 21.22
CA LEU A 288 4.69 9.39 21.00
C LEU A 288 4.89 10.90 20.80
N ASP A 289 6.09 11.37 21.13
CA ASP A 289 6.57 12.72 20.82
C ASP A 289 7.88 12.54 20.08
N TYR A 290 7.91 12.83 18.77
CA TYR A 290 9.07 12.61 17.93
C TYR A 290 9.09 13.52 16.70
N SER A 291 10.26 13.66 16.12
CA SER A 291 10.45 14.35 14.83
C SER A 291 11.51 13.62 14.01
N ALA A 292 11.15 13.17 12.83
CA ALA A 292 12.05 12.46 11.94
C ALA A 292 11.97 13.04 10.53
N ASP A 293 13.08 13.03 9.81
CA ASP A 293 13.19 13.56 8.46
C ASP A 293 13.33 12.42 7.44
N TYR A 294 12.93 12.69 6.22
CA TYR A 294 13.04 11.81 5.07
C TYR A 294 13.77 12.52 3.93
N TYR A 295 14.71 11.83 3.31
CA TYR A 295 15.45 12.31 2.16
C TYR A 295 15.50 11.24 1.08
N LEU A 296 15.36 11.66 -0.19
CA LEU A 296 15.60 10.82 -1.35
C LEU A 296 16.32 11.64 -2.43
N VAL A 297 17.40 11.09 -2.94
CA VAL A 297 18.03 11.54 -4.19
C VAL A 297 18.29 10.31 -5.06
N GLU A 298 17.62 10.24 -6.18
CA GLU A 298 17.79 9.17 -7.16
C GLU A 298 18.09 9.75 -8.54
N GLY A 299 19.01 9.12 -9.26
CA GLY A 299 19.30 9.39 -10.66
C GLY A 299 19.27 8.11 -11.50
N THR A 300 18.76 8.19 -12.72
CA THR A 300 18.77 7.09 -13.70
C THR A 300 19.22 7.61 -15.06
N TYR A 301 20.03 6.85 -15.78
CA TYR A 301 20.39 7.16 -17.15
C TYR A 301 20.02 5.99 -18.06
N SER A 302 19.16 6.26 -19.04
CA SER A 302 18.69 5.26 -19.99
C SER A 302 19.23 5.57 -21.38
N VAL A 303 19.88 4.59 -21.99
CA VAL A 303 20.36 4.66 -23.37
C VAL A 303 20.08 3.32 -24.04
N GLU A 304 19.41 3.38 -25.21
CA GLU A 304 18.95 2.19 -25.93
C GLU A 304 18.18 1.22 -25.00
N ALA A 305 18.68 0.00 -24.84
CA ALA A 305 18.06 -1.04 -24.02
C ALA A 305 18.52 -1.03 -22.54
N VAL A 306 19.53 -0.24 -22.20
CA VAL A 306 20.16 -0.22 -20.87
C VAL A 306 19.65 0.96 -20.06
N THR A 307 19.31 0.72 -18.79
CA THR A 307 19.11 1.75 -17.79
C THR A 307 19.99 1.46 -16.59
N LEU A 308 20.82 2.44 -16.19
CA LEU A 308 21.59 2.41 -14.97
C LEU A 308 21.04 3.48 -14.03
N GLY A 309 21.10 3.21 -12.74
CA GLY A 309 20.63 4.16 -11.72
C GLY A 309 21.36 3.98 -10.40
N ALA A 310 21.31 5.00 -9.59
CA ALA A 310 21.76 4.98 -8.20
C ALA A 310 20.92 5.96 -7.39
N GLY A 311 20.85 5.72 -6.10
CA GLY A 311 20.14 6.60 -5.17
C GLY A 311 20.62 6.43 -3.74
N ILE A 312 20.22 7.40 -2.94
CA ILE A 312 20.28 7.37 -1.50
C ILE A 312 18.89 7.72 -0.97
N GLU A 313 18.36 6.88 -0.12
CA GLU A 313 17.09 7.10 0.58
C GLU A 313 17.31 6.98 2.09
N VAL A 314 16.88 7.98 2.84
CA VAL A 314 17.02 8.01 4.30
C VAL A 314 15.64 8.18 4.92
N LEU A 315 15.28 7.26 5.78
CA LEU A 315 14.17 7.41 6.72
C LEU A 315 14.79 7.64 8.09
N GLY A 316 14.82 8.87 8.52
CA GLY A 316 15.53 9.33 9.71
C GLY A 316 15.01 8.68 10.99
N GLY A 317 15.85 8.63 12.02
CA GLY A 317 15.53 8.20 13.36
C GLY A 317 15.70 9.32 14.38
N ASP A 318 15.02 9.21 15.52
CA ASP A 318 15.19 10.13 16.66
C ASP A 318 15.33 9.37 18.00
N ASP A 319 15.72 8.06 17.94
CA ASP A 319 15.78 7.12 19.06
C ASP A 319 14.41 6.73 19.66
N ALA A 320 13.40 7.58 19.55
CA ALA A 320 12.03 7.28 19.98
C ALA A 320 11.23 6.59 18.88
N ARG A 321 11.37 7.10 17.64
CA ARG A 321 10.64 6.59 16.48
C ARG A 321 11.40 6.90 15.18
N GLY A 322 11.58 5.93 14.31
CA GLY A 322 12.01 6.20 12.93
C GLY A 322 10.87 6.76 12.09
N PHE A 323 11.20 7.48 11.03
CA PHE A 323 10.25 7.98 10.04
C PHE A 323 9.43 6.81 9.45
N GLN A 324 8.13 6.82 9.60
CA GLN A 324 7.26 5.71 9.17
C GLN A 324 6.46 6.05 7.92
N THR A 325 6.23 5.06 7.07
CA THR A 325 5.38 5.18 5.90
C THR A 325 4.30 4.10 5.89
N PRO A 326 3.35 4.15 6.85
CA PRO A 326 2.43 3.05 7.12
C PRO A 326 1.45 2.75 5.99
N LEU A 327 1.23 3.68 5.05
CA LEU A 327 0.35 3.51 3.90
C LEU A 327 1.10 3.26 2.59
N ALA A 328 2.42 3.10 2.62
CA ALA A 328 3.26 2.89 1.44
C ALA A 328 3.06 1.51 0.79
N THR A 329 3.45 1.41 -0.48
CA THR A 329 3.72 0.11 -1.12
C THR A 329 5.15 -0.34 -0.75
N LEU A 330 5.32 -0.79 0.49
CA LEU A 330 6.61 -0.97 1.15
C LEU A 330 7.57 -1.90 0.39
N HIS A 331 7.10 -3.03 -0.14
CA HIS A 331 7.92 -4.00 -0.90
C HIS A 331 8.68 -3.41 -2.10
N LYS A 332 8.33 -2.21 -2.53
CA LYS A 332 9.01 -1.53 -3.64
C LYS A 332 10.31 -0.84 -3.21
N PHE A 333 10.52 -0.64 -1.91
CA PHE A 333 11.55 0.20 -1.33
C PHE A 333 12.37 -0.58 -0.30
N GLN A 334 13.62 -0.17 -0.05
CA GLN A 334 14.55 -0.79 0.92
C GLN A 334 14.65 -2.31 0.79
N GLY A 335 14.87 -2.79 -0.45
CA GLY A 335 15.03 -4.22 -0.75
C GLY A 335 13.72 -5.05 -0.76
N TRP A 336 13.74 -6.17 -1.46
CA TRP A 336 12.58 -7.06 -1.63
C TRP A 336 12.50 -8.16 -0.56
N ALA A 337 13.53 -8.32 0.27
CA ALA A 337 13.48 -9.21 1.42
C ALA A 337 12.55 -8.70 2.54
N ASP A 338 12.04 -7.44 2.41
CA ASP A 338 11.05 -6.83 3.30
C ASP A 338 11.56 -6.65 4.75
N LYS A 339 12.85 -6.33 4.95
CA LYS A 339 13.42 -6.18 6.29
C LYS A 339 13.06 -4.85 6.96
N PHE A 340 12.75 -3.83 6.17
CA PHE A 340 12.49 -2.47 6.63
C PHE A 340 11.03 -2.02 6.45
N LEU A 341 10.05 -2.96 6.51
CA LEU A 341 8.61 -2.65 6.49
C LEU A 341 8.18 -1.75 7.65
N THR A 342 8.92 -1.76 8.74
CA THR A 342 8.85 -0.79 9.83
C THR A 342 10.24 -0.22 10.00
N THR A 343 10.38 1.09 9.87
CA THR A 343 11.65 1.77 10.05
C THR A 343 12.10 1.62 11.51
N PRO A 344 13.34 1.17 11.77
CA PRO A 344 13.92 1.14 13.11
C PRO A 344 13.89 2.52 13.78
N THR A 345 13.96 2.57 15.11
CA THR A 345 14.00 3.85 15.84
C THR A 345 15.26 4.67 15.51
N THR A 346 16.33 4.01 15.15
CA THR A 346 17.60 4.60 14.68
C THR A 346 17.57 4.98 13.19
N GLY A 347 16.40 4.87 12.53
CA GLY A 347 16.28 5.16 11.10
C GLY A 347 16.89 4.09 10.20
N VAL A 348 16.84 4.31 8.90
CA VAL A 348 17.54 3.53 7.89
C VAL A 348 18.03 4.45 6.76
N GLU A 349 19.29 4.31 6.43
CA GLU A 349 19.91 4.84 5.20
C GLU A 349 20.09 3.67 4.23
N ASP A 350 19.60 3.84 3.00
CA ASP A 350 19.70 2.88 1.90
C ASP A 350 20.47 3.54 0.75
N ILE A 351 21.69 3.09 0.49
CA ILE A 351 22.47 3.47 -0.69
C ILE A 351 22.35 2.33 -1.69
N TYR A 352 21.80 2.62 -2.87
CA TYR A 352 21.57 1.57 -3.85
C TYR A 352 22.04 1.92 -5.25
N ALA A 353 22.37 0.85 -6.01
CA ALA A 353 22.64 0.91 -7.43
C ALA A 353 21.74 -0.07 -8.17
N LYS A 354 21.23 0.34 -9.35
CA LYS A 354 20.34 -0.50 -10.16
C LYS A 354 20.78 -0.55 -11.61
N ALA A 355 20.55 -1.70 -12.25
CA ALA A 355 20.73 -1.90 -13.67
C ALA A 355 19.48 -2.61 -14.23
N ALA A 356 18.99 -2.15 -15.38
CA ALA A 356 17.93 -2.81 -16.11
C ALA A 356 18.31 -2.94 -17.59
N TYR A 357 17.90 -4.06 -18.18
CA TYR A 357 18.15 -4.36 -19.58
C TYR A 357 16.88 -4.85 -20.25
N GLN A 358 16.45 -4.15 -21.30
CA GLN A 358 15.32 -4.53 -22.15
C GLN A 358 15.81 -5.48 -23.24
N VAL A 359 15.60 -6.78 -23.04
CA VAL A 359 16.01 -7.81 -24.03
C VAL A 359 15.10 -7.73 -25.26
N GLY A 360 13.84 -7.32 -25.09
CA GLY A 360 12.83 -7.30 -26.13
C GLY A 360 12.10 -8.65 -26.28
N ASP A 361 11.73 -9.02 -27.49
CA ASP A 361 10.96 -10.24 -27.74
C ASP A 361 11.89 -11.45 -27.93
N VAL A 362 11.58 -12.57 -27.26
CA VAL A 362 12.36 -13.81 -27.28
C VAL A 362 11.42 -15.00 -27.48
N GLY A 363 11.39 -15.57 -28.67
CA GLY A 363 10.50 -16.68 -29.00
C GLY A 363 9.02 -16.33 -28.78
N PRO A 364 8.27 -17.06 -27.92
CA PRO A 364 6.87 -16.76 -27.64
C PRO A 364 6.69 -15.64 -26.59
N PHE A 365 7.76 -15.13 -26.00
CA PHE A 365 7.74 -14.13 -24.95
C PHE A 365 7.97 -12.73 -25.52
N SER A 366 7.13 -11.78 -25.17
CA SER A 366 7.27 -10.38 -25.55
C SER A 366 7.72 -9.51 -24.37
N GLY A 367 8.49 -8.48 -24.68
CA GLY A 367 8.92 -7.47 -23.72
C GLY A 367 9.77 -8.00 -22.58
N VAL A 368 10.64 -8.98 -22.85
CA VAL A 368 11.54 -9.56 -21.84
C VAL A 368 12.44 -8.47 -21.27
N ALA A 369 12.44 -8.33 -19.94
CA ALA A 369 13.25 -7.36 -19.22
C ALA A 369 13.93 -8.02 -18.02
N LEU A 370 15.17 -7.58 -17.75
CA LEU A 370 15.97 -8.01 -16.62
C LEU A 370 16.26 -6.79 -15.74
N THR A 371 16.27 -6.98 -14.43
CA THR A 371 16.60 -5.95 -13.44
C THR A 371 17.49 -6.54 -12.36
N ALA A 372 18.47 -5.77 -11.93
CA ALA A 372 19.28 -6.05 -10.74
C ALA A 372 19.37 -4.77 -9.91
N VAL A 373 19.25 -4.91 -8.59
CA VAL A 373 19.48 -3.82 -7.62
C VAL A 373 20.39 -4.36 -6.53
N TYR A 374 21.33 -3.55 -6.08
CA TYR A 374 22.15 -3.81 -4.90
C TYR A 374 21.93 -2.68 -3.91
N HIS A 375 21.64 -3.05 -2.68
CA HIS A 375 21.39 -2.17 -1.55
C HIS A 375 22.46 -2.34 -0.49
N ASP A 376 22.86 -1.24 0.13
CA ASP A 376 23.74 -1.18 1.30
C ASP A 376 23.01 -0.38 2.37
N PHE A 377 22.73 -1.01 3.51
CA PHE A 377 21.86 -0.46 4.55
C PHE A 377 22.63 -0.13 5.82
N SER A 378 22.38 1.04 6.38
CA SER A 378 22.93 1.45 7.66
C SER A 378 21.88 2.18 8.51
N ALA A 379 22.15 2.33 9.81
CA ALA A 379 21.37 3.17 10.68
C ALA A 379 21.63 4.66 10.36
N ASP A 380 20.58 5.48 10.27
CA ASP A 380 20.72 6.94 10.19
C ASP A 380 21.37 7.52 11.45
N VAL A 381 21.03 6.96 12.63
CA VAL A 381 21.60 7.36 13.92
C VAL A 381 22.36 6.21 14.54
N GLY A 382 23.57 6.48 15.07
CA GLY A 382 24.40 5.52 15.80
C GLY A 382 25.37 4.72 14.92
N GLY A 383 25.22 4.72 13.59
CA GLY A 383 26.19 4.15 12.64
C GLY A 383 26.30 2.63 12.67
N ALA A 384 25.24 1.91 13.08
CA ALA A 384 25.17 0.45 12.98
C ALA A 384 25.08 0.05 11.50
N ASP A 385 25.79 -0.99 11.11
CA ASP A 385 25.68 -1.62 9.79
C ASP A 385 24.48 -2.56 9.78
N TYR A 386 23.52 -2.33 8.86
CA TYR A 386 22.34 -3.19 8.79
C TYR A 386 22.52 -4.34 7.78
N GLY A 387 23.58 -4.30 6.99
CA GLY A 387 23.88 -5.30 5.98
C GLY A 387 23.49 -4.88 4.58
N SER A 388 23.40 -5.82 3.67
CA SER A 388 23.20 -5.56 2.24
C SER A 388 22.19 -6.52 1.61
N GLU A 389 21.64 -6.12 0.44
CA GLU A 389 20.70 -6.97 -0.30
C GLU A 389 20.97 -6.95 -1.79
N LEU A 390 20.89 -8.13 -2.43
CA LEU A 390 20.90 -8.26 -3.88
C LEU A 390 19.50 -8.67 -4.36
N ASP A 391 18.93 -7.85 -5.22
CA ASP A 391 17.64 -8.05 -5.85
C ASP A 391 17.79 -8.35 -7.35
N LEU A 392 17.17 -9.42 -7.83
CA LEU A 392 17.16 -9.80 -9.23
C LEU A 392 15.73 -10.02 -9.71
N ALA A 393 15.38 -9.52 -10.90
CA ALA A 393 14.10 -9.80 -11.52
C ALA A 393 14.22 -10.07 -13.02
N ALA A 394 13.34 -10.92 -13.51
CA ALA A 394 13.06 -11.09 -14.93
C ALA A 394 11.55 -11.02 -15.14
N SER A 395 11.13 -10.29 -16.17
CA SER A 395 9.71 -10.20 -16.54
C SER A 395 9.52 -10.40 -18.03
N ALA A 396 8.37 -10.94 -18.40
CA ALA A 396 7.97 -11.16 -19.78
C ALA A 396 6.43 -11.22 -19.89
N LYS A 397 5.91 -11.17 -21.11
CA LYS A 397 4.52 -11.52 -21.41
C LYS A 397 4.47 -12.70 -22.35
N TRP A 398 3.59 -13.64 -22.06
CA TRP A 398 3.20 -14.72 -22.95
C TRP A 398 1.73 -14.58 -23.29
N ASP A 399 1.43 -14.08 -24.48
CA ASP A 399 0.09 -13.64 -24.89
C ASP A 399 -0.51 -12.64 -23.87
N LYS A 400 -1.57 -13.02 -23.17
CA LYS A 400 -2.22 -12.21 -22.13
C LYS A 400 -1.68 -12.44 -20.72
N ILE A 401 -0.70 -13.33 -20.55
CA ILE A 401 -0.15 -13.70 -19.25
C ILE A 401 1.14 -12.93 -19.01
N GLY A 402 1.16 -12.09 -17.96
CA GLY A 402 2.38 -11.54 -17.42
C GLY A 402 3.11 -12.60 -16.60
N ILE A 403 4.43 -12.71 -16.77
CA ILE A 403 5.30 -13.63 -16.03
C ILE A 403 6.35 -12.78 -15.31
N THR A 404 6.53 -13.03 -14.03
CA THR A 404 7.58 -12.38 -13.22
C THR A 404 8.32 -13.41 -12.41
N LEU A 405 9.63 -13.38 -12.49
CA LEU A 405 10.55 -14.09 -11.60
C LEU A 405 11.27 -13.03 -10.76
N LYS A 406 11.41 -13.26 -9.46
CA LYS A 406 12.18 -12.41 -8.55
C LYS A 406 13.03 -13.26 -7.63
N TYR A 407 14.13 -12.69 -7.20
CA TYR A 407 15.00 -13.20 -6.16
C TYR A 407 15.50 -12.03 -5.32
N ALA A 408 15.56 -12.20 -4.02
CA ALA A 408 16.16 -11.27 -3.07
C ALA A 408 17.06 -12.05 -2.11
N ASP A 409 18.21 -11.50 -1.77
CA ASP A 409 19.18 -12.10 -0.84
C ASP A 409 19.72 -11.01 0.08
N TYR A 410 19.20 -10.97 1.29
CA TYR A 410 19.60 -10.05 2.34
C TYR A 410 20.62 -10.71 3.26
N SER A 411 21.82 -10.13 3.31
CA SER A 411 22.91 -10.48 4.22
C SER A 411 22.88 -9.53 5.41
N ALA A 412 22.53 -10.03 6.58
CA ALA A 412 22.40 -9.27 7.82
C ALA A 412 23.77 -9.04 8.48
N ASP A 413 23.94 -7.83 9.04
CA ASP A 413 25.00 -7.52 9.99
C ASP A 413 24.39 -7.21 11.37
N ASP A 414 24.25 -5.97 11.78
CA ASP A 414 23.73 -5.60 13.11
C ASP A 414 22.18 -5.57 13.19
N PHE A 415 21.48 -5.86 12.10
CA PHE A 415 20.02 -5.77 12.06
C PHE A 415 19.39 -6.98 11.37
N ALA A 416 18.26 -7.43 11.92
CA ALA A 416 17.46 -8.54 11.38
C ALA A 416 18.25 -9.87 11.28
N THR A 417 17.99 -10.69 10.26
CA THR A 417 18.64 -12.01 10.02
C THR A 417 18.76 -12.25 8.53
N ASN A 418 19.76 -13.05 8.13
CA ASN A 418 19.93 -13.50 6.75
C ASN A 418 18.64 -14.07 6.20
N THR A 419 18.27 -13.62 5.00
CA THR A 419 17.01 -14.03 4.39
C THR A 419 17.11 -14.02 2.89
N SER A 420 16.79 -15.16 2.27
CA SER A 420 16.60 -15.23 0.83
C SER A 420 15.13 -15.47 0.48
N LYS A 421 14.70 -14.87 -0.62
CA LYS A 421 13.34 -15.02 -1.14
C LYS A 421 13.36 -15.28 -2.64
N PHE A 422 12.44 -16.10 -3.10
CA PHE A 422 12.25 -16.40 -4.51
C PHE A 422 10.78 -16.39 -4.88
N TRP A 423 10.43 -15.78 -6.04
CA TRP A 423 9.06 -15.71 -6.53
C TRP A 423 8.95 -16.13 -7.98
N ILE A 424 7.86 -16.84 -8.26
CA ILE A 424 7.35 -17.05 -9.64
C ILE A 424 5.89 -16.58 -9.63
N GLN A 425 5.56 -15.65 -10.52
CA GLN A 425 4.22 -15.07 -10.59
C GLN A 425 3.70 -15.09 -12.03
N PHE A 426 2.42 -15.43 -12.14
CA PHE A 426 1.64 -15.34 -13.37
C PHE A 426 0.44 -14.44 -13.12
N ASP A 427 0.30 -13.40 -13.94
CA ASP A 427 -0.83 -12.46 -13.91
C ASP A 427 -1.61 -12.54 -15.21
N PHE A 428 -2.94 -12.57 -15.09
CA PHE A 428 -3.87 -12.50 -16.21
C PHE A 428 -4.89 -11.39 -15.92
N ALA A 429 -5.21 -10.55 -16.92
CA ALA A 429 -6.25 -9.55 -16.85
C ALA A 429 -7.02 -9.48 -18.18
N LEU A 430 -8.37 -9.35 -18.09
CA LEU A 430 -9.25 -9.05 -19.21
C LEU A 430 -9.31 -7.58 -19.52
#